data_b4354030ce49c1e42c38583724a8b315
#
_entry.id   b4354030ce49c1e42c38583724a8b315
#
_cell.length_a   1.000
_cell.length_b   1.000
_cell.length_c   1.000
_cell.angle_alpha   90.00
_cell.angle_beta   90.00
_cell.angle_gamma   90.00
#
_symmetry.space_group_name_H-M   'P 1'
#
loop_
_entity.id
_entity.type
_entity.pdbx_description
1 polymer ?
#
loop_
_entity_poly.entity_id
_entity_poly.type
_entity_poly.pdbx_seq_one_letter_code
_entity_poly.pdbx_strand_id
1 'polypeptide(L)'
;MLFDWFLSRQDRLEQHGDLLEMGAYMGKSAIFLQAYLRAGERLTVCDLFDGEAPDNPNAREMQKSYSTLTRRAFEANFRAFHEELPRIIHGPTSWVPDEVTDASCRFVHVDASHLYEHVRGDIVAARAALGEEGVVVLDDYRAHHTPGVACAAWEAVVTGGLKPVCLTSTKFYGTWGDVASIQDELLATLGERDDCWVGAEEIAGGRVLRVNADRVPEPRLPRSRYAGEKPAPSEAGTGRVPASRGKKIAKDLLPPVVTRALRGLR
;
A
#
# COMPACT_ATOMS: atom_id res chain seq x y z
N MET A 1 -3.62 -5.58 -9.55
CA MET A 1 -3.01 -5.73 -10.88
C MET A 1 -1.60 -5.14 -10.92
N LEU A 2 -1.37 -3.81 -10.74
CA LEU A 2 -0.01 -3.24 -10.89
C LEU A 2 1.00 -3.73 -9.84
N PHE A 3 0.64 -3.87 -8.56
CA PHE A 3 1.54 -4.51 -7.58
C PHE A 3 2.00 -5.88 -8.05
N ASP A 4 1.05 -6.72 -8.48
CA ASP A 4 1.33 -8.04 -9.04
C ASP A 4 2.26 -7.96 -10.25
N TRP A 5 2.01 -7.01 -11.18
CA TRP A 5 2.86 -6.83 -12.35
C TRP A 5 4.29 -6.45 -11.98
N PHE A 6 4.48 -5.44 -11.10
CA PHE A 6 5.82 -5.00 -10.69
C PHE A 6 6.58 -6.09 -9.95
N LEU A 7 5.94 -6.75 -8.98
CA LEU A 7 6.57 -7.81 -8.19
C LEU A 7 6.89 -9.04 -9.04
N SER A 8 6.00 -9.44 -9.96
CA SER A 8 6.25 -10.53 -10.91
C SER A 8 7.34 -10.17 -11.93
N ARG A 9 7.44 -8.89 -12.35
CA ARG A 9 8.56 -8.42 -13.19
C ARG A 9 9.88 -8.56 -12.45
N GLN A 10 9.97 -8.09 -11.23
CA GLN A 10 11.17 -8.22 -10.40
C GLN A 10 11.56 -9.69 -10.18
N ASP A 11 10.58 -10.57 -10.06
CA ASP A 11 10.79 -12.00 -9.94
C ASP A 11 11.41 -12.60 -11.22
N ARG A 12 10.84 -12.29 -12.39
CA ARG A 12 11.38 -12.74 -13.69
C ARG A 12 12.80 -12.23 -13.98
N LEU A 13 13.13 -11.04 -13.49
CA LEU A 13 14.45 -10.42 -13.67
C LEU A 13 15.44 -10.78 -12.55
N GLU A 14 15.04 -11.68 -11.64
CA GLU A 14 15.83 -12.08 -10.48
C GLU A 14 16.34 -10.89 -9.63
N GLN A 15 15.58 -9.78 -9.61
CA GLN A 15 15.87 -8.62 -8.78
C GLN A 15 15.54 -8.94 -7.33
N HIS A 16 16.56 -9.11 -6.50
CA HIS A 16 16.43 -9.45 -5.08
C HIS A 16 16.33 -8.22 -4.19
N GLY A 17 15.72 -8.39 -3.03
CA GLY A 17 15.62 -7.38 -1.98
C GLY A 17 14.37 -7.55 -1.13
N ASP A 18 14.40 -6.95 0.04
CA ASP A 18 13.29 -6.95 0.98
C ASP A 18 12.09 -6.15 0.44
N LEU A 19 10.94 -6.32 1.06
CA LEU A 19 9.75 -5.50 0.82
C LEU A 19 9.49 -4.63 2.06
N LEU A 20 9.10 -3.38 1.85
CA LEU A 20 8.77 -2.45 2.92
C LEU A 20 7.37 -1.87 2.70
N GLU A 21 6.57 -1.83 3.76
CA GLU A 21 5.31 -1.11 3.81
C GLU A 21 5.32 -0.08 4.94
N MET A 22 5.06 1.16 4.59
CA MET A 22 4.95 2.29 5.49
C MET A 22 3.47 2.70 5.57
N GLY A 23 2.81 2.38 6.70
CA GLY A 23 1.36 2.43 6.86
C GLY A 23 0.69 1.15 6.35
N ALA A 24 0.16 0.36 7.26
CA ALA A 24 -0.42 -0.95 6.91
C ALA A 24 -1.91 -1.07 7.24
N TYR A 25 -2.41 -0.19 8.11
CA TYR A 25 -3.80 -0.26 8.58
C TYR A 25 -4.16 -1.67 9.06
N MET A 26 -5.17 -2.31 8.47
CA MET A 26 -5.59 -3.68 8.80
C MET A 26 -4.83 -4.77 8.01
N GLY A 27 -3.77 -4.43 7.26
CA GLY A 27 -2.83 -5.35 6.64
C GLY A 27 -3.20 -5.86 5.26
N LYS A 28 -4.14 -5.25 4.52
CA LYS A 28 -4.55 -5.75 3.20
C LYS A 28 -3.38 -5.84 2.22
N SER A 29 -2.63 -4.78 2.09
CA SER A 29 -1.44 -4.68 1.22
C SER A 29 -0.28 -5.51 1.75
N ALA A 30 -0.01 -5.47 3.07
CA ALA A 30 1.01 -6.30 3.70
C ALA A 30 0.78 -7.81 3.46
N ILE A 31 -0.48 -8.27 3.62
CA ILE A 31 -0.88 -9.66 3.35
C ILE A 31 -0.61 -10.04 1.88
N PHE A 32 -0.88 -9.10 0.96
CA PHE A 32 -0.60 -9.32 -0.46
C PHE A 32 0.91 -9.34 -0.74
N LEU A 33 1.67 -8.39 -0.21
CA LEU A 33 3.12 -8.29 -0.38
C LEU A 33 3.86 -9.52 0.15
N GLN A 34 3.44 -10.05 1.30
CA GLN A 34 4.03 -11.26 1.91
C GLN A 34 4.02 -12.45 0.94
N ALA A 35 3.01 -12.56 0.06
CA ALA A 35 2.91 -13.65 -0.90
C ALA A 35 3.97 -13.59 -2.03
N TYR A 36 4.68 -12.47 -2.15
CA TYR A 36 5.75 -12.27 -3.15
C TYR A 36 7.16 -12.34 -2.57
N LEU A 37 7.30 -12.67 -1.28
CA LEU A 37 8.62 -12.88 -0.68
C LEU A 37 9.28 -14.15 -1.23
N ARG A 38 10.54 -14.02 -1.52
CA ARG A 38 11.41 -15.15 -1.91
C ARG A 38 12.29 -15.58 -0.74
N ALA A 39 12.95 -16.71 -0.91
CA ALA A 39 13.87 -17.22 0.10
C ALA A 39 14.96 -16.19 0.43
N GLY A 40 15.12 -15.86 1.71
CA GLY A 40 16.06 -14.88 2.21
C GLY A 40 15.55 -13.43 2.24
N GLU A 41 14.41 -13.13 1.62
CA GLU A 41 13.77 -11.80 1.67
C GLU A 41 12.85 -11.69 2.89
N ARG A 42 12.62 -10.45 3.35
CA ARG A 42 11.72 -10.12 4.46
C ARG A 42 10.74 -9.03 4.07
N LEU A 43 9.54 -9.09 4.63
CA LEU A 43 8.62 -7.96 4.66
C LEU A 43 8.82 -7.23 5.99
N THR A 44 9.07 -5.93 5.91
CA THR A 44 9.01 -5.01 7.05
C THR A 44 7.77 -4.13 6.91
N VAL A 45 7.03 -3.99 8.00
CA VAL A 45 5.85 -3.13 8.11
C VAL A 45 6.12 -2.09 9.18
N CYS A 46 5.99 -0.81 8.85
CA CYS A 46 6.07 0.30 9.79
C CYS A 46 4.70 0.97 9.90
N ASP A 47 4.13 1.01 11.10
CA ASP A 47 2.83 1.66 11.36
C ASP A 47 2.76 2.13 12.82
N LEU A 48 2.10 3.25 13.05
CA LEU A 48 1.79 3.74 14.39
C LEU A 48 0.82 2.83 15.15
N PHE A 49 -0.09 2.16 14.43
CA PHE A 49 -1.19 1.39 15.01
C PHE A 49 -1.94 2.18 16.08
N ASP A 50 -1.87 1.70 17.33
CA ASP A 50 -2.40 2.31 18.55
C ASP A 50 -1.33 3.08 19.35
N GLY A 51 -0.18 3.36 18.73
CA GLY A 51 0.90 4.15 19.30
C GLY A 51 0.62 5.66 19.29
N GLU A 52 1.48 6.41 19.93
CA GLU A 52 1.38 7.86 20.00
C GLU A 52 1.81 8.52 18.69
N ALA A 53 0.98 9.43 18.19
CA ALA A 53 1.29 10.20 16.98
C ALA A 53 2.43 11.21 17.24
N PRO A 54 3.33 11.41 16.26
CA PRO A 54 4.50 12.28 16.43
C PRO A 54 4.16 13.75 16.59
N ASP A 55 2.98 14.19 16.12
CA ASP A 55 2.52 15.57 16.22
C ASP A 55 0.99 15.69 16.25
N ASN A 56 0.51 16.92 16.55
CA ASN A 56 -0.91 17.22 16.65
C ASN A 56 -1.70 17.05 15.33
N PRO A 57 -1.21 17.45 14.13
CA PRO A 57 -1.86 17.17 12.87
C PRO A 57 -2.07 15.68 12.64
N ASN A 58 -1.04 14.87 12.84
CA ASN A 58 -1.12 13.42 12.67
C ASN A 58 -2.04 12.77 13.72
N ALA A 59 -2.02 13.25 14.99
CA ALA A 59 -2.96 12.80 16.00
C ALA A 59 -4.43 13.01 15.60
N ARG A 60 -4.75 14.13 14.94
CA ARG A 60 -6.10 14.40 14.41
C ARG A 60 -6.47 13.46 13.26
N GLU A 61 -5.52 13.19 12.37
CA GLU A 61 -5.68 12.23 11.28
C GLU A 61 -5.99 10.83 11.83
N MET A 62 -5.20 10.37 12.81
CA MET A 62 -5.38 9.08 13.50
C MET A 62 -6.75 8.99 14.18
N GLN A 63 -7.14 10.00 14.95
CA GLN A 63 -8.43 10.03 15.65
C GLN A 63 -9.60 9.98 14.67
N LYS A 64 -9.53 10.70 13.55
CA LYS A 64 -10.59 10.80 12.54
C LYS A 64 -10.77 9.52 11.73
N SER A 65 -9.67 8.90 11.31
CA SER A 65 -9.67 7.85 10.28
C SER A 65 -9.31 6.47 10.82
N TYR A 66 -8.53 6.39 11.90
CA TYR A 66 -7.88 5.15 12.35
C TYR A 66 -8.16 4.81 13.82
N SER A 67 -9.21 5.36 14.41
CA SER A 67 -9.53 5.19 15.86
C SER A 67 -9.74 3.75 16.33
N THR A 68 -9.96 2.80 15.44
CA THR A 68 -10.12 1.37 15.73
C THR A 68 -8.89 0.53 15.39
N LEU A 69 -7.86 1.16 14.81
CA LEU A 69 -6.63 0.50 14.44
C LEU A 69 -5.84 0.15 15.70
N THR A 70 -5.42 -1.10 15.80
CA THR A 70 -4.49 -1.58 16.82
C THR A 70 -3.51 -2.56 16.19
N ARG A 71 -2.30 -2.63 16.71
CA ARG A 71 -1.32 -3.64 16.30
C ARG A 71 -1.89 -5.05 16.41
N ARG A 72 -2.63 -5.33 17.48
CA ARG A 72 -3.28 -6.64 17.69
C ARG A 72 -4.28 -6.99 16.57
N ALA A 73 -5.04 -6.02 16.08
CA ALA A 73 -6.00 -6.23 15.00
C ALA A 73 -5.27 -6.55 13.67
N PHE A 74 -4.20 -5.80 13.37
CA PHE A 74 -3.32 -6.10 12.24
C PHE A 74 -2.75 -7.50 12.32
N GLU A 75 -2.13 -7.87 13.44
CA GLU A 75 -1.52 -9.20 13.64
C GLU A 75 -2.54 -10.33 13.48
N ALA A 76 -3.76 -10.16 14.03
CA ALA A 76 -4.82 -11.15 13.90
C ALA A 76 -5.25 -11.33 12.43
N ASN A 77 -5.43 -10.23 11.69
CA ASN A 77 -5.75 -10.27 10.27
C ASN A 77 -4.62 -10.93 9.46
N PHE A 78 -3.38 -10.53 9.71
CA PHE A 78 -2.24 -11.06 8.99
C PHE A 78 -2.08 -12.58 9.20
N ARG A 79 -2.21 -13.04 10.45
CA ARG A 79 -2.15 -14.46 10.81
C ARG A 79 -3.31 -15.27 10.23
N ALA A 80 -4.39 -14.64 9.81
CA ALA A 80 -5.46 -15.34 9.09
C ALA A 80 -5.03 -15.81 7.69
N PHE A 81 -3.92 -15.28 7.15
CA PHE A 81 -3.43 -15.60 5.81
C PHE A 81 -2.03 -16.22 5.83
N HIS A 82 -1.15 -15.77 6.71
CA HIS A 82 0.24 -16.19 6.83
C HIS A 82 0.53 -16.73 8.24
N GLU A 83 1.44 -17.68 8.36
CA GLU A 83 1.80 -18.27 9.66
C GLU A 83 2.67 -17.34 10.49
N GLU A 84 3.64 -16.72 9.83
CA GLU A 84 4.61 -15.83 10.44
C GLU A 84 4.22 -14.38 10.21
N LEU A 85 4.43 -13.54 11.21
CA LEU A 85 4.26 -12.11 11.10
C LEU A 85 5.44 -11.50 10.34
N PRO A 86 5.24 -10.38 9.62
CA PRO A 86 6.33 -9.60 9.09
C PRO A 86 7.15 -8.99 10.24
N ARG A 87 8.33 -8.45 9.93
CA ARG A 87 9.02 -7.57 10.86
C ARG A 87 8.16 -6.33 11.08
N ILE A 88 7.84 -5.99 12.32
CA ILE A 88 6.97 -4.86 12.66
C ILE A 88 7.79 -3.78 13.37
N ILE A 89 7.84 -2.58 12.77
CA ILE A 89 8.27 -1.34 13.39
C ILE A 89 6.99 -0.67 13.91
N HIS A 90 6.77 -0.72 15.23
CA HIS A 90 5.60 -0.11 15.87
C HIS A 90 5.93 1.32 16.27
N GLY A 91 5.79 2.25 15.35
CA GLY A 91 6.15 3.65 15.55
C GLY A 91 5.97 4.47 14.27
N PRO A 92 6.37 5.76 14.31
CA PRO A 92 6.29 6.63 13.16
C PRO A 92 7.24 6.19 12.04
N THR A 93 6.87 6.49 10.81
CA THR A 93 7.67 6.17 9.62
C THR A 93 9.05 6.84 9.62
N SER A 94 9.24 7.91 10.40
CA SER A 94 10.53 8.53 10.60
C SER A 94 11.58 7.62 11.27
N TRP A 95 11.18 6.47 11.83
CA TRP A 95 12.11 5.46 12.36
C TRP A 95 12.67 4.53 11.28
N VAL A 96 12.05 4.51 10.08
CA VAL A 96 12.46 3.60 9.00
C VAL A 96 13.94 3.73 8.63
N PRO A 97 14.54 4.94 8.51
CA PRO A 97 15.95 5.06 8.16
C PRO A 97 16.91 4.42 9.19
N ASP A 98 16.53 4.38 10.46
CA ASP A 98 17.35 3.77 11.53
C ASP A 98 17.14 2.25 11.63
N GLU A 99 16.02 1.74 11.11
CA GLU A 99 15.58 0.36 11.29
C GLU A 99 15.72 -0.49 10.02
N VAL A 100 15.72 0.11 8.84
CA VAL A 100 15.82 -0.57 7.56
C VAL A 100 17.17 -0.27 6.92
N THR A 101 17.86 -1.30 6.49
CA THR A 101 19.17 -1.15 5.85
C THR A 101 19.03 -0.43 4.51
N ASP A 102 19.92 0.52 4.23
CA ASP A 102 19.98 1.23 2.96
C ASP A 102 20.12 0.26 1.79
N ALA A 103 19.46 0.58 0.68
CA ALA A 103 19.47 -0.18 -0.56
C ALA A 103 19.14 -1.68 -0.43
N SER A 104 18.42 -2.06 0.65
CA SER A 104 18.05 -3.46 0.89
C SER A 104 16.72 -3.87 0.27
N CYS A 105 15.86 -2.89 -0.08
CA CYS A 105 14.52 -3.18 -0.58
C CYS A 105 14.44 -3.10 -2.11
N ARG A 106 13.65 -3.98 -2.71
CA ARG A 106 13.28 -3.92 -4.13
C ARG A 106 11.91 -3.26 -4.36
N PHE A 107 11.08 -3.18 -3.33
CA PHE A 107 9.75 -2.58 -3.42
C PHE A 107 9.37 -1.91 -2.10
N VAL A 108 8.92 -0.66 -2.18
CA VAL A 108 8.43 0.11 -1.04
C VAL A 108 7.03 0.64 -1.35
N HIS A 109 6.07 0.37 -0.46
CA HIS A 109 4.72 0.93 -0.50
C HIS A 109 4.56 1.95 0.63
N VAL A 110 4.20 3.17 0.27
CA VAL A 110 3.96 4.29 1.20
C VAL A 110 2.47 4.58 1.23
N ASP A 111 1.83 4.31 2.34
CA ASP A 111 0.39 4.47 2.59
C ASP A 111 0.13 4.85 4.07
N ALA A 112 0.97 5.74 4.61
CA ALA A 112 0.95 6.15 6.02
C ALA A 112 0.12 7.43 6.21
N SER A 113 0.76 8.53 6.59
CA SER A 113 0.13 9.84 6.73
C SER A 113 -0.08 10.50 5.36
N HIS A 114 -1.11 11.37 5.26
CA HIS A 114 -1.37 12.14 4.05
C HIS A 114 -0.90 13.60 4.14
N LEU A 115 -0.25 13.95 5.25
CA LEU A 115 0.31 15.27 5.49
C LEU A 115 1.59 15.44 4.68
N TYR A 116 1.73 16.58 3.98
CA TYR A 116 2.84 16.84 3.07
C TYR A 116 4.22 16.58 3.71
N GLU A 117 4.46 17.08 4.91
CA GLU A 117 5.77 16.96 5.58
C GLU A 117 6.12 15.50 5.91
N HIS A 118 5.11 14.70 6.29
CA HIS A 118 5.29 13.27 6.57
C HIS A 118 5.57 12.51 5.28
N VAL A 119 4.74 12.69 4.24
CA VAL A 119 4.92 12.01 2.94
C VAL A 119 6.27 12.37 2.32
N ARG A 120 6.70 13.63 2.44
CA ARG A 120 8.04 14.05 1.98
C ARG A 120 9.15 13.29 2.70
N GLY A 121 9.04 13.13 4.02
CA GLY A 121 9.95 12.31 4.82
C GLY A 121 9.94 10.84 4.41
N ASP A 122 8.74 10.30 4.19
CA ASP A 122 8.54 8.91 3.77
C ASP A 122 9.17 8.62 2.40
N ILE A 123 9.07 9.57 1.45
CA ILE A 123 9.72 9.45 0.13
C ILE A 123 11.25 9.44 0.28
N VAL A 124 11.81 10.25 1.17
CA VAL A 124 13.26 10.24 1.44
C VAL A 124 13.69 8.92 2.07
N ALA A 125 12.93 8.40 3.04
CA ALA A 125 13.18 7.11 3.66
C ALA A 125 13.06 5.96 2.65
N ALA A 126 12.04 5.99 1.78
CA ALA A 126 11.86 5.01 0.70
C ALA A 126 13.03 5.02 -0.28
N ARG A 127 13.55 6.21 -0.65
CA ARG A 127 14.73 6.32 -1.50
C ARG A 127 15.97 5.68 -0.88
N ALA A 128 16.21 5.90 0.41
CA ALA A 128 17.33 5.30 1.12
C ALA A 128 17.21 3.77 1.20
N ALA A 129 16.00 3.27 1.50
CA ALA A 129 15.75 1.84 1.61
C ALA A 129 15.81 1.09 0.27
N LEU A 130 15.48 1.73 -0.85
CA LEU A 130 15.42 1.08 -2.17
C LEU A 130 16.79 0.88 -2.78
N GLY A 131 17.01 -0.33 -3.32
CA GLY A 131 18.10 -0.62 -4.22
C GLY A 131 17.91 0.10 -5.59
N GLU A 132 18.94 0.06 -6.43
CA GLU A 132 19.02 0.79 -7.71
C GLU A 132 17.79 0.52 -8.62
N GLU A 133 17.36 -0.73 -8.70
CA GLU A 133 16.23 -1.18 -9.53
C GLU A 133 14.90 -1.19 -8.78
N GLY A 134 14.85 -0.58 -7.60
CA GLY A 134 13.69 -0.61 -6.73
C GLY A 134 12.54 0.28 -7.20
N VAL A 135 11.33 -0.08 -6.77
CA VAL A 135 10.10 0.63 -7.10
C VAL A 135 9.45 1.16 -5.83
N VAL A 136 9.10 2.45 -5.81
CA VAL A 136 8.25 3.07 -4.79
C VAL A 136 6.84 3.23 -5.29
N VAL A 137 5.87 2.98 -4.42
CA VAL A 137 4.46 3.24 -4.67
C VAL A 137 3.92 4.17 -3.59
N LEU A 138 3.33 5.29 -4.01
CA LEU A 138 2.65 6.21 -3.11
C LEU A 138 1.15 6.04 -3.28
N ASP A 139 0.44 5.68 -2.20
CA ASP A 139 -1.02 5.55 -2.22
C ASP A 139 -1.71 6.92 -2.07
N ASP A 140 -2.99 6.95 -2.35
CA ASP A 140 -3.86 8.13 -2.25
C ASP A 140 -3.34 9.40 -2.98
N TYR A 141 -2.44 9.20 -3.94
CA TYR A 141 -1.79 10.27 -4.72
C TYR A 141 -2.79 11.25 -5.37
N ARG A 142 -3.97 10.80 -5.79
CA ARG A 142 -4.99 11.63 -6.44
C ARG A 142 -6.29 11.74 -5.65
N ALA A 143 -6.30 11.34 -4.40
CA ALA A 143 -7.48 11.49 -3.56
C ALA A 143 -7.69 12.99 -3.23
N HIS A 144 -8.93 13.47 -3.39
CA HIS A 144 -9.24 14.90 -3.21
C HIS A 144 -8.98 15.43 -1.80
N HIS A 145 -8.93 14.54 -0.82
CA HIS A 145 -8.72 14.87 0.60
C HIS A 145 -7.26 14.74 1.05
N THR A 146 -6.35 14.32 0.15
CA THR A 146 -4.94 14.06 0.44
C THR A 146 -4.00 14.84 -0.50
N PRO A 147 -4.18 16.17 -0.68
CA PRO A 147 -3.36 16.95 -1.63
C PRO A 147 -1.87 16.97 -1.27
N GLY A 148 -1.54 16.71 0.01
CA GLY A 148 -0.16 16.63 0.49
C GLY A 148 0.64 15.52 -0.17
N VAL A 149 0.01 14.37 -0.46
CA VAL A 149 0.65 13.26 -1.16
C VAL A 149 1.07 13.66 -2.57
N ALA A 150 0.15 14.27 -3.35
CA ALA A 150 0.46 14.73 -4.70
C ALA A 150 1.57 15.80 -4.71
N CYS A 151 1.53 16.73 -3.75
CA CYS A 151 2.53 17.78 -3.63
C CYS A 151 3.92 17.20 -3.37
N ALA A 152 4.06 16.31 -2.39
CA ALA A 152 5.33 15.67 -2.05
C ALA A 152 5.86 14.77 -3.19
N ALA A 153 4.97 14.04 -3.88
CA ALA A 153 5.35 13.21 -5.01
C ALA A 153 5.95 14.04 -6.16
N TRP A 154 5.29 15.14 -6.55
CA TRP A 154 5.79 16.01 -7.64
C TRP A 154 7.01 16.83 -7.24
N GLU A 155 7.14 17.23 -5.97
CA GLU A 155 8.38 17.81 -5.47
C GLU A 155 9.54 16.83 -5.63
N ALA A 156 9.37 15.56 -5.23
CA ALA A 156 10.39 14.54 -5.38
C ALA A 156 10.76 14.27 -6.85
N VAL A 157 9.81 14.39 -7.78
CA VAL A 157 10.09 14.32 -9.23
C VAL A 157 10.96 15.49 -9.68
N VAL A 158 10.58 16.72 -9.32
CA VAL A 158 11.24 17.94 -9.83
C VAL A 158 12.61 18.16 -9.15
N THR A 159 12.75 17.83 -7.88
CA THR A 159 13.93 18.16 -7.07
C THR A 159 14.71 16.95 -6.57
N GLY A 160 14.04 15.80 -6.39
CA GLY A 160 14.58 14.60 -5.77
C GLY A 160 15.03 13.51 -6.75
N GLY A 161 14.86 13.72 -8.06
CA GLY A 161 15.23 12.75 -9.10
C GLY A 161 14.33 11.50 -9.16
N LEU A 162 13.17 11.52 -8.49
CA LEU A 162 12.17 10.46 -8.63
C LEU A 162 11.62 10.47 -10.05
N LYS A 163 11.66 9.33 -10.71
CA LYS A 163 11.18 9.17 -12.10
C LYS A 163 9.81 8.48 -12.06
N PRO A 164 8.73 9.14 -12.51
CA PRO A 164 7.42 8.51 -12.60
C PRO A 164 7.42 7.36 -13.59
N VAL A 165 7.05 6.16 -13.16
CA VAL A 165 6.81 5.03 -14.07
C VAL A 165 5.39 5.13 -14.62
N CYS A 166 4.40 5.09 -13.74
CA CYS A 166 3.01 5.24 -14.13
C CYS A 166 2.14 5.79 -12.99
N LEU A 167 1.00 6.36 -13.40
CA LEU A 167 -0.02 6.89 -12.52
C LEU A 167 -1.33 6.14 -12.74
N THR A 168 -2.05 5.87 -11.66
CA THR A 168 -3.45 5.39 -11.71
C THR A 168 -4.41 6.43 -11.16
N SER A 169 -5.67 6.07 -10.96
CA SER A 169 -6.66 6.90 -10.29
C SER A 169 -6.31 7.22 -8.83
N THR A 170 -5.50 6.36 -8.18
CA THR A 170 -5.17 6.50 -6.73
C THR A 170 -3.69 6.44 -6.42
N LYS A 171 -2.87 5.76 -7.24
CA LYS A 171 -1.47 5.48 -6.91
C LYS A 171 -0.50 6.10 -7.89
N PHE A 172 0.66 6.52 -7.36
CA PHE A 172 1.84 6.91 -8.10
C PHE A 172 2.89 5.80 -7.97
N TYR A 173 3.43 5.34 -9.09
CA TYR A 173 4.52 4.36 -9.16
C TYR A 173 5.76 5.06 -9.70
N GLY A 174 6.87 4.94 -9.00
CA GLY A 174 8.13 5.60 -9.37
C GLY A 174 9.36 4.77 -9.07
N THR A 175 10.49 5.21 -9.62
CA THR A 175 11.81 4.63 -9.38
C THR A 175 12.87 5.71 -9.45
N TRP A 176 14.05 5.46 -8.89
CA TRP A 176 15.25 6.26 -9.13
C TRP A 176 16.21 5.59 -10.14
N GLY A 177 15.90 4.33 -10.54
CA GLY A 177 16.65 3.54 -11.50
C GLY A 177 16.27 3.78 -12.97
N ASP A 178 16.33 2.73 -13.79
CA ASP A 178 15.97 2.78 -15.22
C ASP A 178 14.45 2.75 -15.42
N VAL A 179 13.85 3.95 -15.52
CA VAL A 179 12.42 4.10 -15.76
C VAL A 179 12.01 3.68 -17.17
N ALA A 180 12.88 3.86 -18.17
CA ALA A 180 12.51 3.64 -19.56
C ALA A 180 12.21 2.16 -19.84
N SER A 181 13.09 1.27 -19.39
CA SER A 181 12.88 -0.19 -19.50
C SER A 181 11.58 -0.64 -18.87
N ILE A 182 11.27 -0.14 -17.65
CA ILE A 182 10.03 -0.48 -16.95
C ILE A 182 8.81 0.00 -17.73
N GLN A 183 8.85 1.23 -18.24
CA GLN A 183 7.73 1.81 -18.99
C GLN A 183 7.50 1.11 -20.33
N ASP A 184 8.55 0.74 -21.06
CA ASP A 184 8.42 0.05 -22.34
C ASP A 184 7.79 -1.34 -22.16
N GLU A 185 8.22 -2.08 -21.13
CA GLU A 185 7.65 -3.39 -20.82
C GLU A 185 6.20 -3.27 -20.33
N LEU A 186 5.88 -2.26 -19.51
CA LEU A 186 4.52 -2.01 -19.05
C LEU A 186 3.60 -1.65 -20.21
N LEU A 187 4.03 -0.78 -21.13
CA LEU A 187 3.30 -0.44 -22.35
C LEU A 187 3.05 -1.65 -23.23
N ALA A 188 4.05 -2.48 -23.46
CA ALA A 188 3.91 -3.71 -24.23
C ALA A 188 2.89 -4.66 -23.57
N THR A 189 2.99 -4.84 -22.25
CA THR A 189 2.10 -5.75 -21.52
C THR A 189 0.65 -5.27 -21.48
N LEU A 190 0.43 -3.96 -21.25
CA LEU A 190 -0.91 -3.40 -21.09
C LEU A 190 -1.55 -3.00 -22.42
N GLY A 191 -0.75 -2.67 -23.44
CA GLY A 191 -1.25 -2.26 -24.75
C GLY A 191 -1.97 -3.37 -25.53
N GLU A 192 -1.72 -4.64 -25.18
CA GLU A 192 -2.37 -5.79 -25.76
C GLU A 192 -3.68 -6.19 -25.04
N ARG A 193 -4.07 -5.46 -23.99
CA ARG A 193 -5.23 -5.80 -23.15
C ARG A 193 -6.44 -4.93 -23.47
N ASP A 194 -7.61 -5.56 -23.58
CA ASP A 194 -8.89 -4.89 -23.81
C ASP A 194 -9.55 -4.39 -22.49
N ASP A 195 -9.11 -4.89 -21.34
CA ASP A 195 -9.70 -4.59 -20.03
C ASP A 195 -8.98 -3.46 -19.27
N CYS A 196 -7.94 -2.89 -19.85
CA CYS A 196 -7.25 -1.71 -19.32
C CYS A 196 -6.95 -0.70 -20.42
N TRP A 197 -6.64 0.52 -20.00
CA TRP A 197 -6.18 1.58 -20.87
C TRP A 197 -4.83 2.11 -20.37
N VAL A 198 -3.93 2.34 -21.30
CA VAL A 198 -2.64 2.97 -21.03
C VAL A 198 -2.40 4.10 -22.03
N GLY A 199 -1.98 5.25 -21.54
CA GLY A 199 -1.56 6.39 -22.34
C GLY A 199 -0.25 6.96 -21.82
N ALA A 200 0.51 7.62 -22.67
CA ALA A 200 1.76 8.29 -22.31
C ALA A 200 1.61 9.81 -22.41
N GLU A 201 2.21 10.51 -21.49
CA GLU A 201 2.34 11.98 -21.46
C GLU A 201 3.78 12.37 -21.17
N GLU A 202 4.17 13.57 -21.56
CA GLU A 202 5.42 14.18 -21.11
C GLU A 202 5.11 15.16 -19.97
N ILE A 203 5.70 14.93 -18.80
CA ILE A 203 5.50 15.76 -17.61
C ILE A 203 6.86 15.99 -16.97
N ALA A 204 7.21 17.24 -16.68
CA ALA A 204 8.48 17.64 -16.07
C ALA A 204 9.71 17.12 -16.84
N GLY A 205 9.63 17.06 -18.18
CA GLY A 205 10.71 16.60 -19.05
C GLY A 205 10.92 15.08 -19.09
N GLY A 206 9.98 14.30 -18.55
CA GLY A 206 9.98 12.84 -18.55
C GLY A 206 8.69 12.23 -19.06
N ARG A 207 8.79 11.05 -19.68
CA ARG A 207 7.62 10.25 -20.04
C ARG A 207 6.95 9.73 -18.76
N VAL A 208 5.63 9.84 -18.69
CA VAL A 208 4.81 9.30 -17.61
C VAL A 208 3.67 8.48 -18.22
N LEU A 209 3.48 7.26 -17.78
CA LEU A 209 2.35 6.46 -18.22
C LEU A 209 1.13 6.72 -17.32
N ARG A 210 -0.04 6.81 -17.94
CA ARG A 210 -1.32 6.82 -17.23
C ARG A 210 -2.02 5.50 -17.47
N VAL A 211 -2.42 4.84 -16.40
CA VAL A 211 -3.05 3.52 -16.44
C VAL A 211 -4.43 3.59 -15.82
N ASN A 212 -5.43 3.15 -16.56
CA ASN A 212 -6.76 2.84 -16.02
C ASN A 212 -6.98 1.32 -16.12
N ALA A 213 -7.05 0.68 -14.97
CA ALA A 213 -7.21 -0.76 -14.81
C ALA A 213 -8.47 -1.12 -14.03
N ASP A 214 -9.49 -0.25 -14.02
CA ASP A 214 -10.71 -0.43 -13.22
C ASP A 214 -11.53 -1.65 -13.66
N ARG A 215 -11.32 -2.14 -14.89
CA ARG A 215 -11.97 -3.33 -15.44
C ARG A 215 -11.15 -4.61 -15.25
N VAL A 216 -9.88 -4.48 -14.89
CA VAL A 216 -9.01 -5.64 -14.70
C VAL A 216 -9.43 -6.38 -13.44
N PRO A 217 -9.66 -7.70 -13.51
CA PRO A 217 -9.92 -8.50 -12.32
C PRO A 217 -8.81 -8.33 -11.28
N GLU A 218 -9.20 -8.30 -10.02
CA GLU A 218 -8.21 -8.31 -8.94
C GLU A 218 -7.33 -9.56 -9.05
N PRO A 219 -6.01 -9.46 -8.77
CA PRO A 219 -5.14 -10.61 -8.73
C PRO A 219 -5.65 -11.60 -7.67
N ARG A 220 -5.26 -12.86 -7.80
CA ARG A 220 -5.60 -13.87 -6.80
C ARG A 220 -4.97 -13.47 -5.47
N LEU A 221 -5.80 -13.03 -4.54
CA LEU A 221 -5.38 -12.73 -3.18
C LEU A 221 -5.09 -14.02 -2.41
N PRO A 222 -4.21 -14.01 -1.42
CA PRO A 222 -4.05 -15.11 -0.48
C PRO A 222 -5.42 -15.50 0.11
N ARG A 223 -5.65 -16.79 0.29
CA ARG A 223 -6.87 -17.27 0.92
C ARG A 223 -6.69 -17.31 2.43
N SER A 224 -7.70 -16.84 3.16
CA SER A 224 -7.70 -16.99 4.61
C SER A 224 -7.62 -18.47 5.01
N ARG A 225 -6.82 -18.79 6.01
CA ARG A 225 -6.70 -20.13 6.62
C ARG A 225 -8.02 -20.60 7.22
N TYR A 226 -8.92 -19.67 7.52
CA TYR A 226 -10.28 -19.93 8.03
C TYR A 226 -11.34 -19.91 6.91
N ALA A 227 -10.94 -19.84 5.66
CA ALA A 227 -11.89 -19.87 4.53
C ALA A 227 -12.58 -21.24 4.49
N GLY A 228 -13.87 -21.27 4.82
CA GLY A 228 -14.69 -22.48 4.93
C GLY A 228 -15.17 -22.80 6.34
N GLU A 229 -14.63 -22.20 7.37
CA GLU A 229 -15.19 -22.27 8.72
C GLU A 229 -16.42 -21.36 8.80
N LYS A 230 -17.59 -21.93 9.11
CA LYS A 230 -18.74 -21.11 9.47
C LYS A 230 -18.40 -20.38 10.77
N PRO A 231 -18.61 -19.07 10.89
CA PRO A 231 -18.45 -18.38 12.15
C PRO A 231 -19.29 -19.09 13.20
N ALA A 232 -18.69 -19.43 14.34
CA ALA A 232 -19.41 -19.97 15.47
C ALA A 232 -20.57 -19.02 15.80
N PRO A 233 -21.80 -19.54 16.08
CA PRO A 233 -22.90 -18.67 16.47
C PRO A 233 -22.43 -17.90 17.71
N SER A 234 -22.35 -16.58 17.61
CA SER A 234 -22.11 -15.74 18.76
C SER A 234 -23.27 -15.99 19.71
N GLU A 235 -22.99 -16.42 20.93
CA GLU A 235 -23.97 -16.43 21.99
C GLU A 235 -24.43 -14.97 22.20
N ALA A 236 -25.53 -14.63 21.52
CA ALA A 236 -26.14 -13.32 21.58
C ALA A 236 -26.79 -13.19 22.96
N GLY A 237 -26.06 -12.56 23.85
CA GLY A 237 -26.70 -11.96 25.03
C GLY A 237 -27.84 -11.07 24.55
N THR A 238 -29.05 -11.30 25.08
CA THR A 238 -30.31 -10.63 24.77
C THR A 238 -30.29 -9.15 25.18
N GLY A 239 -29.45 -8.34 24.51
CA GLY A 239 -29.42 -6.89 24.66
C GLY A 239 -29.69 -6.23 23.32
N ARG A 240 -30.87 -5.62 23.15
CA ARG A 240 -31.19 -4.78 21.98
C ARG A 240 -30.19 -3.62 21.88
N VAL A 241 -29.21 -3.72 21.00
CA VAL A 241 -28.30 -2.62 20.62
C VAL A 241 -29.01 -1.77 19.56
N PRO A 242 -29.02 -0.43 19.65
CA PRO A 242 -29.62 0.43 18.63
C PRO A 242 -28.94 0.23 17.26
N ALA A 243 -29.75 0.09 16.21
CA ALA A 243 -29.35 -0.28 14.85
C ALA A 243 -28.27 0.62 14.19
N SER A 244 -27.95 1.81 14.74
CA SER A 244 -26.96 2.74 14.22
C SER A 244 -25.51 2.38 14.57
N ARG A 245 -25.26 1.75 15.73
CA ARG A 245 -23.91 1.34 16.14
C ARG A 245 -23.41 0.08 15.42
N GLY A 246 -24.30 -0.88 15.16
CA GLY A 246 -23.95 -2.12 14.48
C GLY A 246 -23.45 -1.92 13.03
N LYS A 247 -24.00 -0.92 12.30
CA LYS A 247 -23.56 -0.61 10.94
C LYS A 247 -22.15 0.00 10.88
N LYS A 248 -21.73 0.72 11.91
CA LYS A 248 -20.38 1.34 11.96
C LYS A 248 -19.32 0.28 12.28
N ILE A 249 -19.59 -0.55 13.28
CA ILE A 249 -18.69 -1.64 13.69
C ILE A 249 -18.50 -2.68 12.57
N ALA A 250 -19.60 -3.06 11.87
CA ALA A 250 -19.48 -3.98 10.74
C ALA A 250 -18.67 -3.41 9.57
N LYS A 251 -18.72 -2.09 9.35
CA LYS A 251 -17.96 -1.41 8.30
C LYS A 251 -16.47 -1.34 8.60
N ASP A 252 -16.11 -1.23 9.87
CA ASP A 252 -14.72 -1.12 10.33
C ASP A 252 -14.04 -2.51 10.49
N LEU A 253 -14.83 -3.59 10.65
CA LEU A 253 -14.36 -4.97 10.78
C LEU A 253 -14.35 -5.77 9.47
N LEU A 254 -15.05 -5.28 8.43
CA LEU A 254 -15.07 -5.97 7.15
C LEU A 254 -13.91 -5.50 6.27
N PRO A 255 -13.18 -6.43 5.63
CA PRO A 255 -12.18 -6.07 4.62
C PRO A 255 -12.78 -5.10 3.60
N PRO A 256 -12.00 -4.12 3.09
CA PRO A 256 -12.49 -3.11 2.12
C PRO A 256 -13.23 -3.69 0.90
N VAL A 257 -12.93 -4.92 0.53
CA VAL A 257 -13.62 -5.67 -0.56
C VAL A 257 -15.10 -5.89 -0.26
N VAL A 258 -15.45 -6.22 0.98
CA VAL A 258 -16.86 -6.49 1.37
C VAL A 258 -17.66 -5.20 1.48
N THR A 259 -17.04 -4.10 1.90
CA THR A 259 -17.69 -2.79 1.95
C THR A 259 -17.98 -2.20 0.56
N ARG A 260 -17.19 -2.56 -0.47
CA ARG A 260 -17.44 -2.16 -1.87
C ARG A 260 -18.62 -2.91 -2.49
N ALA A 261 -18.73 -4.24 -2.24
CA ALA A 261 -19.84 -5.06 -2.72
C ALA A 261 -21.21 -4.57 -2.16
N LEU A 262 -21.24 -4.10 -0.92
CA LEU A 262 -22.47 -3.58 -0.30
C LEU A 262 -22.86 -2.17 -0.80
N ARG A 263 -21.98 -1.42 -1.46
CA ARG A 263 -22.30 -0.13 -2.07
C ARG A 263 -22.88 -0.25 -3.49
N GLY A 264 -22.62 -1.36 -4.18
CA GLY A 264 -23.15 -1.63 -5.51
C GLY A 264 -24.58 -2.19 -5.54
N LEU A 265 -25.19 -2.42 -4.37
CA LEU A 265 -26.57 -2.94 -4.20
C LEU A 265 -27.59 -1.86 -3.82
N ARG A 266 -27.30 -0.58 -4.07
CA ARG A 266 -28.25 0.55 -3.89
C ARG A 266 -28.49 1.27 -5.20
#